data_67c4caf5fb342fd3705370acc1f883bd
#
_entry.id   67c4caf5fb342fd3705370acc1f883bd
#
_cell.length_a   1.000
_cell.length_b   1.000
_cell.length_c   1.000
_cell.angle_alpha   90.00
_cell.angle_beta   90.00
_cell.angle_gamma   90.00
#
_symmetry.space_group_name_H-M   'P 1'
#
loop_
_entity.id
_entity.type
_entity.pdbx_description
1 polymer ?
#
loop_
_entity_poly.entity_id
_entity_poly.type
_entity_poly.pdbx_seq_one_letter_code
_entity_poly.pdbx_strand_id
1 'polypeptide(L)'
;MIAGEIIQRRRINPHDPKIAEAYQHRHALFLGVNPRENNKVRTLSLDSWHTKLNEFRKDCGLTWKLGSHQFRRKFANYAAHSRFGDLRYLKEHYAHWSLDMTLGYAMDDGWGQHLDLDLYMEIQGELEDIKLGVVDNWMGDESLAGGYGRAIKGWQREPENLLIYKDHSSMLKSISESTAIRSNGHAWCTADNDGCVGNTLERSRCTGCDHSVIGRAHAPFYQRLYDELKELLQCKDIGEGGRQRVERDLNRCRDVLLQLGMPPESLTA
;
A
#
# COMPACT_ATOMS: atom_id res chain seq x y z
N MET A 1 -20.83 8.63 13.95
CA MET A 1 -21.80 8.29 15.01
C MET A 1 -21.18 8.40 16.40
N ILE A 2 -20.09 7.68 16.71
CA ILE A 2 -19.48 7.68 18.07
C ILE A 2 -18.96 9.06 18.50
N ALA A 3 -18.30 9.81 17.60
CA ALA A 3 -17.83 11.16 17.90
C ALA A 3 -18.98 12.14 18.20
N GLY A 4 -20.07 12.04 17.45
CA GLY A 4 -21.29 12.82 17.68
C GLY A 4 -21.95 12.50 19.03
N GLU A 5 -22.00 11.23 19.44
CA GLU A 5 -22.52 10.82 20.74
C GLU A 5 -21.64 11.31 21.91
N ILE A 6 -20.32 11.29 21.77
CA ILE A 6 -19.41 11.82 22.78
C ILE A 6 -19.61 13.32 22.94
N ILE A 7 -19.79 14.05 21.86
CA ILE A 7 -20.07 15.49 21.87
C ILE A 7 -21.43 15.79 22.53
N GLN A 8 -22.47 15.03 22.15
CA GLN A 8 -23.81 15.21 22.75
C GLN A 8 -23.87 14.83 24.24
N ARG A 9 -23.25 13.71 24.63
CA ARG A 9 -23.28 13.24 26.02
C ARG A 9 -22.55 14.17 26.99
N ARG A 10 -21.57 14.96 26.52
CA ARG A 10 -20.78 15.85 27.39
C ARG A 10 -21.36 17.23 27.57
N ARG A 11 -22.46 17.61 26.91
CA ARG A 11 -23.02 18.98 26.94
C ARG A 11 -21.94 20.06 26.79
N ILE A 12 -21.03 19.88 25.85
CA ILE A 12 -19.86 20.72 25.67
C ILE A 12 -20.32 22.05 25.04
N ASN A 13 -19.83 23.17 25.58
CA ASN A 13 -20.03 24.49 25.01
C ASN A 13 -19.56 24.46 23.51
N PRO A 14 -20.38 24.95 22.55
CA PRO A 14 -20.01 25.00 21.13
C PRO A 14 -18.67 25.68 20.83
N HIS A 15 -18.23 26.56 21.74
CA HIS A 15 -16.95 27.28 21.63
C HIS A 15 -15.78 26.59 22.37
N ASP A 16 -15.96 25.37 22.89
CA ASP A 16 -14.88 24.64 23.57
C ASP A 16 -13.88 24.16 22.50
N PRO A 17 -12.57 24.48 22.63
CA PRO A 17 -11.53 24.00 21.71
C PRO A 17 -11.49 22.47 21.58
N LYS A 18 -12.01 21.72 22.55
CA LYS A 18 -12.14 20.26 22.51
C LYS A 18 -13.13 19.78 21.45
N ILE A 19 -14.09 20.60 21.03
CA ILE A 19 -15.00 20.26 19.94
C ILE A 19 -14.28 20.27 18.61
N ALA A 20 -13.46 21.30 18.34
CA ALA A 20 -12.65 21.37 17.12
C ALA A 20 -11.75 20.14 16.97
N GLU A 21 -11.15 19.69 18.08
CA GLU A 21 -10.30 18.52 18.13
C GLU A 21 -11.09 17.21 17.91
N ALA A 22 -12.29 17.09 18.47
CA ALA A 22 -13.18 15.96 18.19
C ALA A 22 -13.62 15.91 16.71
N TYR A 23 -13.80 17.06 16.08
CA TYR A 23 -14.10 17.16 14.65
C TYR A 23 -12.94 16.69 13.75
N GLN A 24 -11.69 16.91 14.14
CA GLN A 24 -10.53 16.38 13.40
C GLN A 24 -10.55 14.86 13.32
N HIS A 25 -11.09 14.20 14.35
CA HIS A 25 -11.16 12.75 14.45
C HIS A 25 -12.56 12.16 14.16
N ARG A 26 -13.45 12.95 13.54
CA ARG A 26 -14.85 12.55 13.30
C ARG A 26 -15.04 11.25 12.52
N HIS A 27 -14.05 10.87 11.72
CA HIS A 27 -14.07 9.63 10.95
C HIS A 27 -13.40 8.44 11.65
N ALA A 28 -12.82 8.64 12.82
CA ALA A 28 -12.23 7.57 13.59
C ALA A 28 -13.31 6.69 14.24
N LEU A 29 -13.15 5.38 14.14
CA LEU A 29 -14.04 4.40 14.75
C LEU A 29 -13.91 4.41 16.28
N PHE A 30 -12.70 4.63 16.78
CA PHE A 30 -12.39 4.59 18.19
C PHE A 30 -11.74 5.91 18.63
N LEU A 31 -12.41 6.59 19.54
CA LEU A 31 -11.92 7.81 20.16
C LEU A 31 -11.60 7.55 21.64
N GLY A 32 -10.57 8.19 22.12
CA GLY A 32 -10.17 8.20 23.51
C GLY A 32 -9.99 9.61 24.04
N VAL A 33 -9.89 9.70 25.35
CA VAL A 33 -9.60 10.93 26.07
C VAL A 33 -8.25 10.76 26.74
N ASN A 34 -7.33 11.70 26.51
CA ASN A 34 -6.05 11.70 27.21
C ASN A 34 -6.11 12.60 28.46
N PRO A 35 -6.15 12.02 29.66
CA PRO A 35 -6.21 12.81 30.91
C PRO A 35 -4.96 13.67 31.14
N ARG A 36 -3.80 13.24 30.63
CA ARG A 36 -2.52 13.97 30.79
C ARG A 36 -2.43 15.22 29.93
N GLU A 37 -3.28 15.34 28.91
CA GLU A 37 -3.36 16.48 28.02
C GLU A 37 -4.70 17.21 28.15
N ASN A 38 -5.11 17.51 29.37
CA ASN A 38 -6.34 18.24 29.67
C ASN A 38 -7.60 17.61 29.03
N ASN A 39 -7.69 16.28 29.04
CA ASN A 39 -8.79 15.53 28.49
C ASN A 39 -9.00 15.75 26.98
N LYS A 40 -7.94 15.97 26.21
CA LYS A 40 -8.02 16.05 24.75
C LYS A 40 -8.64 14.79 24.16
N VAL A 41 -9.58 15.00 23.22
CA VAL A 41 -10.21 13.91 22.47
C VAL A 41 -9.37 13.63 21.22
N ARG A 42 -8.92 12.39 21.06
CA ARG A 42 -8.15 11.95 19.89
C ARG A 42 -8.35 10.46 19.62
N THR A 43 -7.82 9.96 18.51
CA THR A 43 -7.73 8.53 18.26
C THR A 43 -6.99 7.84 19.38
N LEU A 44 -7.36 6.59 19.69
CA LEU A 44 -6.63 5.80 20.67
C LEU A 44 -5.17 5.61 20.22
N SER A 45 -4.24 5.86 21.16
CA SER A 45 -2.84 5.47 20.94
C SER A 45 -2.72 3.95 20.90
N LEU A 46 -1.65 3.45 20.30
CA LEU A 46 -1.38 2.01 20.24
C LEU A 46 -1.36 1.37 21.62
N ASP A 47 -0.74 2.03 22.61
CA ASP A 47 -0.69 1.55 23.98
C ASP A 47 -2.07 1.54 24.65
N SER A 48 -2.88 2.58 24.44
CA SER A 48 -4.25 2.62 24.94
C SER A 48 -5.11 1.53 24.31
N TRP A 49 -4.90 1.25 23.02
CA TRP A 49 -5.57 0.17 22.33
C TRP A 49 -5.18 -1.19 22.90
N HIS A 50 -3.88 -1.45 23.10
CA HIS A 50 -3.40 -2.69 23.74
C HIS A 50 -3.93 -2.87 25.16
N THR A 51 -4.01 -1.79 25.92
CA THR A 51 -4.60 -1.82 27.26
C THR A 51 -6.07 -2.24 27.22
N LYS A 52 -6.85 -1.64 26.31
CA LYS A 52 -8.27 -1.98 26.14
C LYS A 52 -8.47 -3.43 25.66
N LEU A 53 -7.64 -3.92 24.75
CA LEU A 53 -7.67 -5.33 24.34
C LEU A 53 -7.34 -6.26 25.51
N ASN A 54 -6.41 -5.91 26.39
CA ASN A 54 -6.08 -6.69 27.58
C ASN A 54 -7.20 -6.70 28.61
N GLU A 55 -7.88 -5.56 28.81
CA GLU A 55 -9.06 -5.48 29.67
C GLU A 55 -10.15 -6.41 29.11
N PHE A 56 -10.51 -6.26 27.85
CA PHE A 56 -11.48 -7.13 27.17
C PHE A 56 -11.12 -8.62 27.26
N ARG A 57 -9.86 -8.95 27.08
CA ARG A 57 -9.36 -10.33 27.24
C ARG A 57 -9.67 -10.89 28.62
N LYS A 58 -9.41 -10.10 29.68
CA LYS A 58 -9.66 -10.51 31.09
C LYS A 58 -11.14 -10.69 31.32
N ASP A 59 -11.96 -9.75 30.85
CA ASP A 59 -13.41 -9.80 31.01
C ASP A 59 -14.03 -11.04 30.31
N CYS A 60 -13.42 -11.46 29.19
CA CYS A 60 -13.80 -12.68 28.48
C CYS A 60 -13.17 -13.97 29.03
N GLY A 61 -12.34 -13.90 30.08
CA GLY A 61 -11.67 -15.06 30.65
C GLY A 61 -10.63 -15.73 29.74
N LEU A 62 -10.10 -14.99 28.73
CA LEU A 62 -9.14 -15.55 27.78
C LEU A 62 -7.73 -15.61 28.40
N THR A 63 -7.05 -16.72 28.20
CA THR A 63 -5.70 -16.97 28.75
C THR A 63 -4.59 -16.41 27.89
N TRP A 64 -4.81 -16.25 26.56
CA TRP A 64 -3.79 -15.76 25.62
C TRP A 64 -3.87 -14.25 25.41
N LYS A 65 -2.77 -13.65 24.99
CA LYS A 65 -2.69 -12.22 24.69
C LYS A 65 -3.40 -11.90 23.37
N LEU A 66 -4.36 -10.98 23.40
CA LEU A 66 -5.04 -10.49 22.20
C LEU A 66 -4.24 -9.37 21.51
N GLY A 67 -4.15 -9.45 20.19
CA GLY A 67 -3.60 -8.41 19.32
C GLY A 67 -4.52 -8.11 18.15
N SER A 68 -4.50 -6.87 17.66
CA SER A 68 -5.37 -6.43 16.55
C SER A 68 -5.19 -7.26 15.27
N HIS A 69 -3.96 -7.68 14.97
CA HIS A 69 -3.67 -8.51 13.80
C HIS A 69 -4.31 -9.91 13.87
N GLN A 70 -4.54 -10.44 15.07
CA GLN A 70 -5.23 -11.73 15.22
C GLN A 70 -6.68 -11.66 14.73
N PHE A 71 -7.38 -10.55 15.01
CA PHE A 71 -8.74 -10.34 14.52
C PHE A 71 -8.76 -10.23 12.99
N ARG A 72 -7.80 -9.46 12.43
CA ARG A 72 -7.68 -9.30 10.99
C ARG A 72 -7.40 -10.64 10.30
N ARG A 73 -6.44 -11.42 10.82
CA ARG A 73 -6.10 -12.75 10.30
C ARG A 73 -7.30 -13.70 10.40
N LYS A 74 -7.97 -13.75 11.56
CA LYS A 74 -9.11 -14.65 11.75
C LYS A 74 -10.30 -14.31 10.87
N PHE A 75 -10.55 -13.01 10.67
CA PHE A 75 -11.58 -12.58 9.72
C PHE A 75 -11.22 -12.98 8.28
N ALA A 76 -9.96 -12.80 7.86
CA ALA A 76 -9.52 -13.21 6.53
C ALA A 76 -9.68 -14.72 6.32
N ASN A 77 -9.25 -15.51 7.29
CA ASN A 77 -9.41 -16.96 7.27
C ASN A 77 -10.89 -17.36 7.21
N TYR A 78 -11.73 -16.78 8.07
CA TYR A 78 -13.17 -17.04 8.04
C TYR A 78 -13.81 -16.62 6.71
N ALA A 79 -13.47 -15.48 6.18
CA ALA A 79 -14.00 -14.98 4.92
C ALA A 79 -13.56 -15.85 3.73
N ALA A 80 -12.29 -16.25 3.69
CA ALA A 80 -11.75 -17.11 2.63
C ALA A 80 -12.40 -18.49 2.59
N HIS A 81 -12.75 -19.04 3.76
CA HIS A 81 -13.44 -20.34 3.88
C HIS A 81 -14.97 -20.26 3.82
N SER A 82 -15.53 -19.05 3.71
CA SER A 82 -16.97 -18.90 3.57
C SER A 82 -17.41 -19.25 2.14
N ARG A 83 -18.62 -19.82 2.00
CA ARG A 83 -19.20 -20.18 0.69
C ARG A 83 -19.25 -19.02 -0.32
N PHE A 84 -19.19 -17.80 0.16
CA PHE A 84 -19.21 -16.57 -0.63
C PHE A 84 -17.90 -15.77 -0.55
N GLY A 85 -16.85 -16.39 0.01
CA GLY A 85 -15.54 -15.74 0.17
C GLY A 85 -14.83 -15.65 -1.17
N ASP A 86 -14.57 -14.43 -1.62
CA ASP A 86 -13.70 -14.14 -2.76
C ASP A 86 -12.47 -13.40 -2.25
N LEU A 87 -11.29 -13.97 -2.49
CA LEU A 87 -10.01 -13.37 -2.07
C LEU A 87 -9.76 -12.01 -2.72
N ARG A 88 -10.36 -11.71 -3.87
CA ARG A 88 -10.29 -10.39 -4.52
C ARG A 88 -10.98 -9.33 -3.68
N TYR A 89 -12.19 -9.60 -3.18
CA TYR A 89 -12.88 -8.70 -2.26
C TYR A 89 -12.15 -8.55 -0.93
N LEU A 90 -11.57 -9.63 -0.43
CA LEU A 90 -10.79 -9.59 0.79
C LEU A 90 -9.51 -8.72 0.61
N LYS A 91 -8.86 -8.81 -0.55
CA LYS A 91 -7.74 -7.95 -0.93
C LYS A 91 -8.13 -6.47 -0.90
N GLU A 92 -9.25 -6.11 -1.52
CA GLU A 92 -9.77 -4.73 -1.52
C GLU A 92 -10.12 -4.25 -0.11
N HIS A 93 -10.84 -5.08 0.65
CA HIS A 93 -11.23 -4.77 2.03
C HIS A 93 -10.03 -4.50 2.94
N TYR A 94 -8.95 -5.23 2.75
CA TYR A 94 -7.73 -5.05 3.55
C TYR A 94 -6.76 -4.02 2.95
N ALA A 95 -7.07 -3.46 1.81
CA ALA A 95 -6.15 -2.60 1.05
C ALA A 95 -4.79 -3.28 0.84
N HIS A 96 -4.80 -4.59 0.60
CA HIS A 96 -3.59 -5.35 0.30
C HIS A 96 -3.12 -5.02 -1.11
N TRP A 97 -1.80 -4.92 -1.28
CA TRP A 97 -1.21 -4.61 -2.57
C TRP A 97 -1.16 -5.82 -3.52
N SER A 98 -1.14 -7.03 -2.95
CA SER A 98 -1.11 -8.26 -3.73
C SER A 98 -2.05 -9.33 -3.18
N LEU A 99 -2.44 -10.28 -4.02
CA LEU A 99 -3.18 -11.47 -3.60
C LEU A 99 -2.37 -12.36 -2.67
N ASP A 100 -1.05 -12.45 -2.86
CA ASP A 100 -0.15 -13.20 -1.98
C ASP A 100 -0.25 -12.74 -0.53
N MET A 101 -0.31 -11.42 -0.29
CA MET A 101 -0.52 -10.89 1.05
C MET A 101 -1.87 -11.32 1.62
N THR A 102 -2.92 -11.30 0.80
CA THR A 102 -4.26 -11.72 1.22
C THR A 102 -4.29 -13.21 1.54
N LEU A 103 -3.66 -14.01 0.70
CA LEU A 103 -3.52 -15.45 0.89
C LEU A 103 -2.78 -15.76 2.20
N GLY A 104 -1.65 -15.11 2.47
CA GLY A 104 -0.91 -15.27 3.72
C GLY A 104 -1.72 -14.94 4.98
N TYR A 105 -2.70 -14.06 4.89
CA TYR A 105 -3.64 -13.79 6.00
C TYR A 105 -4.76 -14.82 6.09
N ALA A 106 -5.18 -15.40 4.97
CA ALA A 106 -6.23 -16.41 4.93
C ALA A 106 -5.74 -17.78 5.38
N MET A 107 -4.47 -18.10 5.17
CA MET A 107 -3.83 -19.34 5.61
C MET A 107 -3.66 -19.37 7.13
N ASP A 108 -3.99 -20.49 7.75
CA ASP A 108 -3.65 -20.79 9.14
C ASP A 108 -2.95 -22.17 9.23
N ASP A 109 -2.51 -22.56 10.44
CA ASP A 109 -1.76 -23.79 10.66
C ASP A 109 -2.59 -25.06 10.35
N GLY A 110 -3.92 -24.97 10.29
CA GLY A 110 -4.84 -26.05 9.91
C GLY A 110 -5.19 -26.07 8.42
N TRP A 111 -4.75 -25.07 7.66
CA TRP A 111 -5.14 -24.89 6.26
C TRP A 111 -4.71 -26.04 5.36
N GLY A 112 -3.57 -26.64 5.64
CA GLY A 112 -3.07 -27.81 4.90
C GLY A 112 -3.96 -29.06 5.00
N GLN A 113 -4.87 -29.12 5.97
CA GLN A 113 -5.84 -30.22 6.12
C GLN A 113 -7.13 -30.00 5.31
N HIS A 114 -7.39 -28.75 4.91
CA HIS A 114 -8.59 -28.34 4.17
C HIS A 114 -8.22 -27.48 2.96
N LEU A 115 -7.02 -27.68 2.40
CA LEU A 115 -6.55 -26.96 1.24
C LEU A 115 -7.52 -27.27 0.09
N ASP A 116 -8.26 -26.24 -0.35
CA ASP A 116 -8.93 -26.27 -1.63
C ASP A 116 -7.87 -26.13 -2.72
N LEU A 117 -7.37 -27.27 -3.19
CA LEU A 117 -6.31 -27.34 -4.19
C LEU A 117 -6.75 -26.68 -5.49
N ASP A 118 -8.02 -26.76 -5.83
CA ASP A 118 -8.57 -26.16 -7.06
C ASP A 118 -8.51 -24.63 -6.94
N LEU A 119 -8.95 -24.07 -5.80
CA LEU A 119 -8.83 -22.64 -5.53
C LEU A 119 -7.36 -22.17 -5.50
N TYR A 120 -6.47 -22.96 -4.89
CA TYR A 120 -5.04 -22.65 -4.87
C TYR A 120 -4.46 -22.61 -6.29
N MET A 121 -4.77 -23.59 -7.12
CA MET A 121 -4.31 -23.66 -8.51
C MET A 121 -4.88 -22.52 -9.36
N GLU A 122 -6.13 -22.14 -9.16
CA GLU A 122 -6.75 -20.99 -9.81
C GLU A 122 -6.04 -19.69 -9.44
N ILE A 123 -5.75 -19.48 -8.16
CA ILE A 123 -5.01 -18.29 -7.69
C ILE A 123 -3.60 -18.24 -8.29
N GLN A 124 -2.89 -19.36 -8.31
CA GLN A 124 -1.55 -19.43 -8.89
C GLN A 124 -1.60 -19.12 -10.40
N GLY A 125 -2.58 -19.69 -11.12
CA GLY A 125 -2.79 -19.39 -12.54
C GLY A 125 -3.08 -17.90 -12.79
N GLU A 126 -3.98 -17.29 -12.03
CA GLU A 126 -4.25 -15.83 -12.13
C GLU A 126 -2.99 -14.99 -11.83
N LEU A 127 -2.17 -15.39 -10.85
CA LEU A 127 -0.93 -14.68 -10.53
C LEU A 127 0.11 -14.79 -11.65
N GLU A 128 0.21 -15.94 -12.27
CA GLU A 128 1.10 -16.15 -13.43
C GLU A 128 0.65 -15.29 -14.62
N ASP A 129 -0.64 -15.27 -14.91
CA ASP A 129 -1.20 -14.44 -16.00
C ASP A 129 -1.00 -12.95 -15.74
N ILE A 130 -1.20 -12.49 -14.50
CA ILE A 130 -0.92 -11.10 -14.11
C ILE A 130 0.57 -10.78 -14.30
N LYS A 131 1.48 -11.65 -13.88
CA LYS A 131 2.92 -11.45 -14.04
C LYS A 131 3.32 -11.38 -15.50
N LEU A 132 2.79 -12.30 -16.33
CA LEU A 132 3.01 -12.28 -17.77
C LEU A 132 2.54 -10.97 -18.40
N GLY A 133 1.32 -10.53 -18.09
CA GLY A 133 0.78 -9.26 -18.58
C GLY A 133 1.60 -8.05 -18.14
N VAL A 134 2.13 -8.05 -16.92
CA VAL A 134 3.01 -6.99 -16.42
C VAL A 134 4.34 -6.98 -17.19
N VAL A 135 4.96 -8.14 -17.39
CA VAL A 135 6.22 -8.24 -18.15
C VAL A 135 6.00 -7.85 -19.61
N ASP A 136 4.89 -8.26 -20.23
CA ASP A 136 4.54 -7.88 -21.60
C ASP A 136 4.44 -6.35 -21.74
N ASN A 137 3.79 -5.68 -20.80
CA ASN A 137 3.75 -4.22 -20.74
C ASN A 137 5.15 -3.60 -20.59
N TRP A 138 6.04 -4.23 -19.80
CA TRP A 138 7.42 -3.73 -19.67
C TRP A 138 8.21 -3.88 -20.95
N MET A 139 7.96 -4.94 -21.71
CA MET A 139 8.64 -5.22 -22.99
C MET A 139 8.00 -4.49 -24.18
N GLY A 140 6.85 -3.83 -23.99
CA GLY A 140 6.22 -2.98 -24.99
C GLY A 140 7.01 -1.71 -25.31
N ASP A 141 6.45 -0.82 -26.12
CA ASP A 141 7.13 0.41 -26.58
C ASP A 141 7.08 1.58 -25.56
N GLU A 142 6.27 1.45 -24.51
CA GLU A 142 6.10 2.52 -23.53
C GLU A 142 7.37 2.72 -22.70
N SER A 143 7.63 3.99 -22.36
CA SER A 143 8.73 4.35 -21.48
C SER A 143 8.45 3.87 -20.03
N LEU A 144 9.51 3.43 -19.37
CA LEU A 144 9.47 3.05 -17.97
C LEU A 144 10.40 3.94 -17.15
N ALA A 145 9.96 4.29 -15.96
CA ALA A 145 10.78 4.93 -14.93
C ALA A 145 11.12 3.94 -13.80
N GLY A 146 11.94 4.38 -12.85
CA GLY A 146 12.50 3.53 -11.82
C GLY A 146 13.79 2.83 -12.26
N GLY A 147 14.57 2.30 -11.31
CA GLY A 147 15.87 1.70 -11.61
C GLY A 147 15.75 0.46 -12.48
N TYR A 148 14.93 -0.51 -12.06
CA TYR A 148 14.72 -1.72 -12.84
C TYR A 148 14.01 -1.43 -14.17
N GLY A 149 13.05 -0.47 -14.19
CA GLY A 149 12.37 -0.07 -15.42
C GLY A 149 13.34 0.46 -16.48
N ARG A 150 14.32 1.28 -16.10
CA ARG A 150 15.38 1.74 -17.00
C ARG A 150 16.31 0.61 -17.44
N ALA A 151 16.67 -0.26 -16.48
CA ALA A 151 17.56 -1.38 -16.77
C ALA A 151 16.96 -2.35 -17.79
N ILE A 152 15.69 -2.72 -17.66
CA ILE A 152 15.02 -3.63 -18.59
C ILE A 152 14.85 -2.99 -19.98
N LYS A 153 14.60 -1.67 -20.05
CA LYS A 153 14.57 -0.94 -21.33
C LYS A 153 15.94 -0.83 -21.99
N GLY A 154 17.01 -0.67 -21.21
CA GLY A 154 18.37 -0.74 -21.68
C GLY A 154 18.68 -2.13 -22.23
N TRP A 155 18.39 -3.17 -21.48
CA TRP A 155 18.57 -4.56 -21.86
C TRP A 155 17.82 -4.93 -23.15
N GLN A 156 16.57 -4.46 -23.32
CA GLN A 156 15.74 -4.69 -24.50
C GLN A 156 16.34 -4.08 -25.78
N ARG A 157 17.09 -2.99 -25.67
CA ARG A 157 17.73 -2.31 -26.82
C ARG A 157 18.95 -3.04 -27.38
N GLU A 158 19.50 -3.98 -26.63
CA GLU A 158 20.65 -4.78 -27.06
C GLU A 158 20.14 -6.01 -27.85
N PRO A 159 20.33 -6.07 -29.19
CA PRO A 159 19.76 -7.14 -30.00
C PRO A 159 20.23 -8.53 -29.58
N GLU A 160 21.45 -8.63 -29.04
CA GLU A 160 22.04 -9.90 -28.59
C GLU A 160 21.23 -10.53 -27.45
N ASN A 161 20.63 -9.72 -26.59
CA ASN A 161 19.82 -10.19 -25.47
C ASN A 161 18.51 -10.85 -25.94
N LEU A 162 17.94 -10.36 -27.02
CA LEU A 162 16.70 -10.90 -27.61
C LEU A 162 16.93 -12.21 -28.34
N LEU A 163 18.12 -12.41 -28.92
CA LEU A 163 18.51 -13.64 -29.66
C LEU A 163 18.64 -14.87 -28.75
N ILE A 164 18.73 -14.67 -27.42
CA ILE A 164 18.82 -15.77 -26.46
C ILE A 164 17.49 -16.56 -26.41
N TYR A 165 16.39 -15.90 -26.71
CA TYR A 165 15.06 -16.49 -26.63
C TYR A 165 14.56 -16.96 -28.00
N LYS A 166 13.87 -18.11 -27.99
CA LYS A 166 13.32 -18.72 -29.21
C LYS A 166 12.20 -17.87 -29.82
N ASP A 167 11.39 -17.25 -28.96
CA ASP A 167 10.25 -16.43 -29.34
C ASP A 167 9.88 -15.47 -28.18
N HIS A 168 9.01 -14.52 -28.49
CA HIS A 168 8.56 -13.50 -27.51
C HIS A 168 7.88 -14.12 -26.28
N SER A 169 7.03 -15.14 -26.46
CA SER A 169 6.34 -15.81 -25.37
C SER A 169 7.30 -16.51 -24.42
N SER A 170 8.31 -17.18 -24.95
CA SER A 170 9.37 -17.81 -24.14
C SER A 170 10.18 -16.79 -23.35
N MET A 171 10.43 -15.61 -23.91
CA MET A 171 11.09 -14.52 -23.24
C MET A 171 10.24 -13.99 -22.08
N LEU A 172 8.97 -13.66 -22.32
CA LEU A 172 8.05 -13.18 -21.29
C LEU A 172 7.94 -14.16 -20.13
N LYS A 173 7.78 -15.43 -20.45
CA LYS A 173 7.69 -16.50 -19.43
C LYS A 173 8.96 -16.58 -18.60
N SER A 174 10.13 -16.60 -19.24
CA SER A 174 11.41 -16.64 -18.53
C SER A 174 11.62 -15.46 -17.59
N ILE A 175 11.28 -14.25 -18.02
CA ILE A 175 11.40 -13.04 -17.20
C ILE A 175 10.40 -13.07 -16.06
N SER A 176 9.14 -13.46 -16.30
CA SER A 176 8.10 -13.51 -15.27
C SER A 176 8.39 -14.55 -14.19
N GLU A 177 8.97 -15.69 -14.54
CA GLU A 177 9.35 -16.75 -13.61
C GLU A 177 10.60 -16.39 -12.79
N SER A 178 11.57 -15.71 -13.41
CA SER A 178 12.83 -15.35 -12.78
C SER A 178 12.80 -14.06 -11.96
N THR A 179 11.73 -13.27 -12.09
CA THR A 179 11.62 -11.95 -11.45
C THR A 179 10.53 -11.94 -10.40
N ALA A 180 10.86 -11.49 -9.18
CA ALA A 180 9.85 -11.16 -8.19
C ALA A 180 9.06 -9.93 -8.66
N ILE A 181 7.73 -10.04 -8.77
CA ILE A 181 6.87 -8.96 -9.24
C ILE A 181 5.78 -8.71 -8.21
N ARG A 182 5.84 -7.57 -7.54
CA ARG A 182 4.89 -7.18 -6.48
C ARG A 182 4.46 -5.74 -6.67
N SER A 183 3.16 -5.48 -6.59
CA SER A 183 2.63 -4.12 -6.64
C SER A 183 2.64 -3.48 -5.26
N ASN A 184 3.04 -2.22 -5.20
CA ASN A 184 2.88 -1.37 -4.02
C ASN A 184 1.90 -0.21 -4.23
N GLY A 185 1.15 -0.25 -5.34
CA GLY A 185 0.13 0.74 -5.72
C GLY A 185 0.66 1.95 -6.48
N HIS A 186 1.96 2.22 -6.45
CA HIS A 186 2.60 3.34 -7.15
C HIS A 186 3.84 2.92 -7.96
N ALA A 187 4.22 1.66 -7.87
CA ALA A 187 5.26 1.03 -8.67
C ALA A 187 5.10 -0.49 -8.62
N TRP A 188 5.71 -1.20 -9.56
CA TRP A 188 6.04 -2.60 -9.41
C TRP A 188 7.40 -2.72 -8.73
N CYS A 189 7.51 -3.63 -7.79
CA CYS A 189 8.75 -3.91 -7.04
C CYS A 189 9.28 -5.28 -7.42
N THR A 190 10.56 -5.34 -7.82
CA THR A 190 11.26 -6.58 -8.17
C THR A 190 12.22 -7.06 -7.07
N ALA A 191 12.20 -6.43 -5.89
CA ALA A 191 13.01 -6.86 -4.77
C ALA A 191 12.55 -8.22 -4.24
N ASP A 192 13.50 -9.05 -3.85
CA ASP A 192 13.24 -10.32 -3.18
C ASP A 192 12.73 -10.13 -1.74
N ASN A 193 12.51 -11.25 -1.03
CA ASN A 193 11.82 -11.30 0.27
C ASN A 193 12.40 -10.37 1.34
N ASP A 194 13.67 -10.03 1.29
CA ASP A 194 14.35 -9.16 2.25
C ASP A 194 14.33 -7.67 1.85
N GLY A 195 13.74 -7.35 0.68
CA GLY A 195 13.65 -5.99 0.16
C GLY A 195 12.47 -5.18 0.68
N CYS A 196 12.53 -3.86 0.45
CA CYS A 196 11.44 -2.94 0.74
C CYS A 196 10.22 -3.23 -0.15
N VAL A 197 9.16 -3.80 0.38
CA VAL A 197 7.90 -4.07 -0.33
C VAL A 197 6.92 -2.89 -0.16
N GLY A 198 7.39 -1.67 -0.34
CA GLY A 198 6.57 -0.47 -0.19
C GLY A 198 6.15 -0.18 1.25
N ASN A 199 6.78 -0.81 2.21
CA ASN A 199 6.48 -0.69 3.64
C ASN A 199 7.05 0.61 4.25
N THR A 200 7.30 1.62 3.41
CA THR A 200 7.82 2.91 3.84
C THR A 200 6.73 3.97 3.71
N LEU A 201 6.71 4.89 4.68
CA LEU A 201 5.87 6.09 4.64
C LEU A 201 6.30 7.05 3.49
N GLU A 202 7.50 6.86 2.94
CA GLU A 202 8.08 7.69 1.89
C GLU A 202 7.69 7.15 0.51
N ARG A 203 6.56 7.59 -0.01
CA ARG A 203 6.00 7.14 -1.30
C ARG A 203 6.89 7.48 -2.50
N SER A 204 7.68 8.57 -2.41
CA SER A 204 8.62 8.98 -3.44
C SER A 204 9.87 8.09 -3.54
N ARG A 205 10.09 7.18 -2.60
CA ARG A 205 11.31 6.36 -2.53
C ARG A 205 11.50 5.45 -3.74
N CYS A 206 10.40 4.96 -4.33
CA CYS A 206 10.47 4.11 -5.51
C CYS A 206 11.06 4.81 -6.73
N THR A 207 11.05 6.14 -6.80
CA THR A 207 11.58 6.91 -7.94
C THR A 207 13.08 6.69 -8.17
N GLY A 208 13.84 6.46 -7.09
CA GLY A 208 15.28 6.21 -7.13
C GLY A 208 15.69 4.79 -6.74
N CYS A 209 14.74 3.86 -6.61
CA CYS A 209 15.03 2.49 -6.20
C CYS A 209 15.40 1.62 -7.40
N ASP A 210 16.48 0.83 -7.28
CA ASP A 210 16.95 -0.06 -8.36
C ASP A 210 15.98 -1.21 -8.65
N HIS A 211 15.09 -1.54 -7.71
CA HIS A 211 14.09 -2.59 -7.83
C HIS A 211 12.71 -2.09 -8.29
N SER A 212 12.58 -0.83 -8.68
CA SER A 212 11.28 -0.29 -9.06
C SER A 212 11.08 -0.26 -10.57
N VAL A 213 9.86 -0.59 -10.99
CA VAL A 213 9.35 -0.34 -12.34
C VAL A 213 8.12 0.55 -12.23
N ILE A 214 8.17 1.71 -12.82
CA ILE A 214 7.09 2.68 -12.84
C ILE A 214 6.67 2.87 -14.29
N GLY A 215 5.47 2.42 -14.63
CA GLY A 215 4.89 2.57 -15.95
C GLY A 215 3.84 3.66 -15.99
N ARG A 216 3.28 3.90 -17.17
CA ARG A 216 2.28 4.95 -17.44
C ARG A 216 1.04 4.86 -16.53
N ALA A 217 0.63 3.65 -16.15
CA ALA A 217 -0.50 3.44 -15.24
C ALA A 217 -0.28 4.07 -13.85
N HIS A 218 0.97 4.29 -13.43
CA HIS A 218 1.30 4.92 -12.17
C HIS A 218 1.41 6.45 -12.25
N ALA A 219 1.43 7.03 -13.46
CA ALA A 219 1.60 8.47 -13.67
C ALA A 219 0.57 9.32 -12.91
N PRO A 220 -0.73 8.98 -12.83
CA PRO A 220 -1.71 9.74 -12.07
C PRO A 220 -1.38 9.84 -10.58
N PHE A 221 -0.74 8.81 -10.00
CA PHE A 221 -0.28 8.84 -8.63
C PHE A 221 0.83 9.88 -8.44
N TYR A 222 1.85 9.84 -9.32
CA TYR A 222 2.99 10.78 -9.23
C TYR A 222 2.59 12.21 -9.55
N GLN A 223 1.62 12.43 -10.44
CA GLN A 223 1.07 13.74 -10.72
C GLN A 223 0.37 14.32 -9.48
N ARG A 224 -0.51 13.55 -8.85
CA ARG A 224 -1.19 13.99 -7.63
C ARG A 224 -0.20 14.30 -6.51
N LEU A 225 0.78 13.43 -6.31
CA LEU A 225 1.82 13.65 -5.30
C LEU A 225 2.65 14.91 -5.60
N TYR A 226 2.95 15.17 -6.88
CA TYR A 226 3.64 16.37 -7.32
C TYR A 226 2.83 17.63 -6.99
N ASP A 227 1.53 17.63 -7.27
CA ASP A 227 0.64 18.76 -6.99
C ASP A 227 0.51 19.00 -5.47
N GLU A 228 0.31 17.96 -4.68
CA GLU A 228 0.30 18.04 -3.21
C GLU A 228 1.61 18.63 -2.65
N LEU A 229 2.75 18.22 -3.19
CA LEU A 229 4.06 18.76 -2.78
C LEU A 229 4.25 20.22 -3.21
N LYS A 230 3.72 20.63 -4.37
CA LYS A 230 3.71 22.05 -4.79
C LYS A 230 2.90 22.93 -3.83
N GLU A 231 1.73 22.47 -3.42
CA GLU A 231 0.92 23.16 -2.42
C GLU A 231 1.65 23.26 -1.09
N LEU A 232 2.30 22.19 -0.67
CA LEU A 232 3.05 22.16 0.59
C LEU A 232 4.22 23.15 0.60
N LEU A 233 4.87 23.40 -0.53
CA LEU A 233 5.93 24.42 -0.64
C LEU A 233 5.43 25.85 -0.40
N GLN A 234 4.12 26.11 -0.56
CA GLN A 234 3.53 27.42 -0.31
C GLN A 234 3.28 27.67 1.20
N CYS A 235 3.33 26.62 2.02
CA CYS A 235 3.19 26.75 3.46
C CYS A 235 4.40 27.48 4.07
N LYS A 236 4.13 28.50 4.90
CA LYS A 236 5.19 29.34 5.49
C LYS A 236 5.85 28.74 6.71
N ASP A 237 5.24 27.74 7.32
CA ASP A 237 5.57 27.18 8.62
C ASP A 237 6.28 25.80 8.57
N ILE A 238 6.59 25.30 7.37
CA ILE A 238 7.25 23.99 7.24
C ILE A 238 8.72 23.98 7.65
N GLY A 239 9.33 25.15 7.87
CA GLY A 239 10.75 25.29 8.20
C GLY A 239 11.68 24.90 7.05
N GLU A 240 12.98 25.24 7.20
CA GLU A 240 13.97 25.02 6.13
C GLU A 240 14.18 23.52 5.82
N GLY A 241 14.33 22.66 6.83
CA GLY A 241 14.52 21.23 6.64
C GLY A 241 13.30 20.54 5.99
N GLY A 242 12.11 21.01 6.35
CA GLY A 242 10.85 20.56 5.71
C GLY A 242 10.79 20.95 4.24
N ARG A 243 11.15 22.20 3.92
CA ARG A 243 11.19 22.72 2.54
C ARG A 243 12.15 21.91 1.67
N GLN A 244 13.38 21.69 2.12
CA GLN A 244 14.38 20.90 1.40
C GLN A 244 13.90 19.47 1.11
N ARG A 245 13.22 18.86 2.07
CA ARG A 245 12.63 17.53 1.87
C ARG A 245 11.53 17.55 0.81
N VAL A 246 10.62 18.50 0.87
CA VAL A 246 9.53 18.64 -0.09
C VAL A 246 10.06 18.90 -1.49
N GLU A 247 11.05 19.78 -1.65
CA GLU A 247 11.71 20.06 -2.93
C GLU A 247 12.38 18.81 -3.53
N ARG A 248 13.08 18.03 -2.71
CA ARG A 248 13.67 16.76 -3.14
C ARG A 248 12.61 15.79 -3.65
N ASP A 249 11.51 15.62 -2.90
CA ASP A 249 10.46 14.67 -3.25
C ASP A 249 9.64 15.15 -4.46
N LEU A 250 9.45 16.45 -4.61
CA LEU A 250 8.85 17.09 -5.79
C LEU A 250 9.70 16.84 -7.04
N ASN A 251 11.03 17.03 -6.95
CA ASN A 251 11.94 16.75 -8.04
C ASN A 251 11.90 15.28 -8.45
N ARG A 252 11.84 14.36 -7.49
CA ARG A 252 11.69 12.93 -7.75
C ARG A 252 10.41 12.61 -8.52
N CYS A 253 9.27 13.16 -8.12
CA CYS A 253 8.00 12.97 -8.84
C CYS A 253 8.08 13.55 -10.27
N ARG A 254 8.64 14.74 -10.42
CA ARG A 254 8.85 15.37 -11.74
C ARG A 254 9.71 14.49 -12.64
N ASP A 255 10.82 13.96 -12.13
CA ASP A 255 11.74 13.14 -12.91
C ASP A 255 11.09 11.84 -13.40
N VAL A 256 10.23 11.21 -12.58
CA VAL A 256 9.42 10.06 -13.02
C VAL A 256 8.48 10.45 -14.15
N LEU A 257 7.74 11.53 -14.00
CA LEU A 257 6.79 11.98 -15.03
C LEU A 257 7.49 12.33 -16.34
N LEU A 258 8.66 12.97 -16.28
CA LEU A 258 9.48 13.26 -17.45
C LEU A 258 9.99 11.97 -18.13
N GLN A 259 10.45 10.98 -17.35
CA GLN A 259 10.87 9.67 -17.88
C GLN A 259 9.72 8.92 -18.57
N LEU A 260 8.50 9.09 -18.07
CA LEU A 260 7.31 8.51 -18.69
C LEU A 260 6.82 9.31 -19.93
N GLY A 261 7.47 10.41 -20.29
CA GLY A 261 7.04 11.29 -21.36
C GLY A 261 5.78 12.10 -21.04
N MET A 262 5.46 12.29 -19.75
CA MET A 262 4.27 12.96 -19.24
C MET A 262 4.68 14.12 -18.31
N PRO A 263 5.21 15.23 -18.84
CA PRO A 263 5.67 16.34 -18.02
C PRO A 263 4.51 16.91 -17.17
N PRO A 264 4.75 17.25 -15.88
CA PRO A 264 3.70 17.66 -14.94
C PRO A 264 2.81 18.81 -15.42
N GLU A 265 3.38 19.71 -16.21
CA GLU A 265 2.70 20.92 -16.73
C GLU A 265 1.67 20.60 -17.81
N SER A 266 1.72 19.41 -18.42
CA SER A 266 0.79 19.00 -19.47
C SER A 266 -0.47 18.28 -18.96
N LEU A 267 -0.52 17.92 -17.68
CA LEU A 267 -1.63 17.18 -17.08
C LEU A 267 -2.59 18.07 -16.28
N THR A 268 -2.34 19.38 -16.21
CA THR A 268 -3.15 20.37 -15.49
C THR A 268 -4.15 21.09 -16.40
N ALA A 269 -4.62 20.44 -17.46
CA ALA A 269 -5.66 20.99 -18.34
C ALA A 269 -7.03 20.37 -18.03
#